data_dfb7c1bdde8ad25086c35ca6187f0e06
#
_entry.id   dfb7c1bdde8ad25086c35ca6187f0e06
#
_cell.length_a   1.000
_cell.length_b   1.000
_cell.length_c   1.000
_cell.angle_alpha   90.00
_cell.angle_beta   90.00
_cell.angle_gamma   90.00
#
_symmetry.space_group_name_H-M   'P 1'
#
loop_
_entity.id
_entity.type
_entity.pdbx_description
1 polymer ?
#
loop_
_entity_poly.entity_id
_entity_poly.type
_entity_poly.pdbx_seq_one_letter_code
_entity_poly.pdbx_strand_id
1 'polypeptide(L)'
;MSGLAAGGVYGLFAVGYSLIYRLTGIVHFAFGDLVGLGIFATLLVLAGTSPVSQSGAHEPRFLFALIVGLTVCVLAGIGTYVGLVQPYLSRGSTIGWVAGTAAVAFAIRAVIGATFQRSSYVFPDPLPFHDVGHAGFVHLGGAQVEARAFFLIGLAVVLALGSAWFLERTRYGRALRAIADEREGAQVVGVPVELLITLAFGLVGALAMIAAVAAAPGEAVNANTGTLLGLKGLVAALAVRFGPPLWAFAAGLVLGVVEAAIANVHLGGWQLGPSYREVLPLAFVLLLISVRPSAEALEEQE
;
A
#
# COMPACT_ATOMS: atom_id res chain seq x y z
N MET A 1 16.30 0.68 8.36
CA MET A 1 15.06 1.15 9.03
C MET A 1 14.89 0.46 10.37
N SER A 2 14.40 1.17 11.40
CA SER A 2 13.92 0.50 12.62
C SER A 2 12.69 -0.35 12.28
N GLY A 3 12.47 -1.47 12.98
CA GLY A 3 11.29 -2.33 12.73
C GLY A 3 9.97 -1.58 12.82
N LEU A 4 9.90 -0.53 13.63
CA LEU A 4 8.73 0.35 13.73
C LEU A 4 8.53 1.20 12.48
N ALA A 5 9.59 1.73 11.86
CA ALA A 5 9.48 2.51 10.62
C ALA A 5 9.00 1.61 9.47
N ALA A 6 9.63 0.44 9.30
CA ALA A 6 9.20 -0.55 8.31
C ALA A 6 7.75 -1.00 8.55
N GLY A 7 7.39 -1.28 9.82
CA GLY A 7 6.03 -1.65 10.22
C GLY A 7 5.01 -0.55 9.96
N GLY A 8 5.37 0.71 10.13
CA GLY A 8 4.54 1.86 9.77
C GLY A 8 4.21 1.89 8.28
N VAL A 9 5.22 1.66 7.42
CA VAL A 9 5.03 1.54 5.96
C VAL A 9 4.13 0.36 5.61
N TYR A 10 4.42 -0.84 6.14
CA TYR A 10 3.60 -2.04 5.87
C TYR A 10 2.17 -1.87 6.37
N GLY A 11 2.00 -1.23 7.53
CA GLY A 11 0.69 -0.87 8.08
C GLY A 11 -0.09 0.07 7.19
N LEU A 12 0.56 1.09 6.63
CA LEU A 12 -0.05 2.02 5.68
C LEU A 12 -0.56 1.30 4.42
N PHE A 13 0.24 0.40 3.86
CA PHE A 13 -0.18 -0.43 2.71
C PHE A 13 -1.31 -1.38 3.10
N ALA A 14 -1.24 -2.01 4.29
CA ALA A 14 -2.28 -2.92 4.78
C ALA A 14 -3.63 -2.21 4.98
N VAL A 15 -3.61 -0.97 5.49
CA VAL A 15 -4.80 -0.10 5.58
C VAL A 15 -5.38 0.14 4.20
N GLY A 16 -4.53 0.48 3.20
CA GLY A 16 -4.94 0.68 1.82
C GLY A 16 -5.64 -0.56 1.25
N TYR A 17 -5.01 -1.74 1.34
CA TYR A 17 -5.62 -3.00 0.89
C TYR A 17 -6.92 -3.35 1.61
N SER A 18 -6.96 -3.19 2.93
CA SER A 18 -8.16 -3.45 3.72
C SER A 18 -9.30 -2.50 3.33
N LEU A 19 -9.00 -1.21 3.15
CA LEU A 19 -9.99 -0.23 2.74
C LEU A 19 -10.56 -0.55 1.35
N ILE A 20 -9.69 -0.84 0.36
CA ILE A 20 -10.10 -1.20 -1.00
C ILE A 20 -11.05 -2.39 -0.97
N TYR A 21 -10.64 -3.47 -0.29
CA TYR A 21 -11.45 -4.68 -0.19
C TYR A 21 -12.81 -4.40 0.47
N ARG A 22 -12.85 -3.64 1.54
CA ARG A 22 -14.09 -3.28 2.24
C ARG A 22 -14.99 -2.33 1.47
N LEU A 23 -14.46 -1.60 0.49
CA LEU A 23 -15.23 -0.70 -0.37
C LEU A 23 -15.79 -1.41 -1.60
N THR A 24 -15.10 -2.44 -2.11
CA THR A 24 -15.37 -2.99 -3.43
C THR A 24 -15.58 -4.50 -3.45
N GLY A 25 -15.22 -5.20 -2.39
CA GLY A 25 -15.15 -6.67 -2.36
C GLY A 25 -14.00 -7.25 -3.21
N ILE A 26 -13.12 -6.40 -3.75
CA ILE A 26 -12.09 -6.78 -4.72
C ILE A 26 -10.70 -6.53 -4.14
N VAL A 27 -9.81 -7.52 -4.24
CA VAL A 27 -8.39 -7.35 -3.90
C VAL A 27 -7.68 -6.70 -5.10
N HIS A 28 -7.13 -5.50 -4.93
CA HIS A 28 -6.44 -4.79 -6.00
C HIS A 28 -4.95 -5.12 -6.02
N PHE A 29 -4.55 -6.13 -6.80
CA PHE A 29 -3.15 -6.59 -6.84
C PHE A 29 -2.16 -5.54 -7.33
N ALA A 30 -2.58 -4.59 -8.17
CA ALA A 30 -1.72 -3.50 -8.64
C ALA A 30 -1.54 -2.35 -7.64
N PHE A 31 -2.10 -2.41 -6.42
CA PHE A 31 -2.02 -1.29 -5.48
C PHE A 31 -0.57 -0.88 -5.15
N GLY A 32 0.30 -1.85 -4.89
CA GLY A 32 1.72 -1.58 -4.69
C GLY A 32 2.38 -0.95 -5.91
N ASP A 33 2.04 -1.42 -7.10
CA ASP A 33 2.59 -0.87 -8.36
C ASP A 33 2.06 0.53 -8.66
N LEU A 34 0.82 0.87 -8.25
CA LEU A 34 0.32 2.25 -8.29
C LEU A 34 1.15 3.18 -7.39
N VAL A 35 1.64 2.69 -6.24
CA VAL A 35 2.58 3.45 -5.40
C VAL A 35 3.88 3.70 -6.17
N GLY A 36 4.43 2.68 -6.81
CA GLY A 36 5.58 2.84 -7.72
C GLY A 36 5.32 3.85 -8.82
N LEU A 37 4.15 3.79 -9.46
CA LEU A 37 3.74 4.75 -10.49
C LEU A 37 3.72 6.18 -9.95
N GLY A 38 3.21 6.42 -8.74
CA GLY A 38 3.21 7.73 -8.07
C GLY A 38 4.61 8.27 -7.84
N ILE A 39 5.52 7.42 -7.34
CA ILE A 39 6.93 7.75 -7.16
C ILE A 39 7.55 8.20 -8.48
N PHE A 40 7.46 7.36 -9.52
CA PHE A 40 8.16 7.60 -10.78
C PHE A 40 7.50 8.67 -11.64
N ALA A 41 6.17 8.86 -11.57
CA ALA A 41 5.49 10.00 -12.20
C ALA A 41 5.95 11.33 -11.60
N THR A 42 6.12 11.39 -10.28
CA THR A 42 6.67 12.58 -9.59
C THR A 42 8.12 12.83 -10.00
N LEU A 43 8.97 11.80 -10.00
CA LEU A 43 10.36 11.91 -10.42
C LEU A 43 10.49 12.37 -11.88
N LEU A 44 9.64 11.87 -12.77
CA LEU A 44 9.64 12.26 -14.19
C LEU A 44 9.44 13.76 -14.37
N VAL A 45 8.54 14.37 -13.59
CA VAL A 45 8.27 15.81 -13.63
C VAL A 45 9.42 16.63 -13.02
N LEU A 46 10.06 16.10 -11.97
CA LEU A 46 11.13 16.81 -11.27
C LEU A 46 12.44 16.85 -12.04
N ALA A 47 12.85 15.73 -12.59
CA ALA A 47 14.19 15.56 -13.16
C ALA A 47 14.21 14.75 -14.46
N GLY A 48 13.07 14.43 -15.05
CA GLY A 48 13.00 13.49 -16.16
C GLY A 48 13.51 12.11 -15.74
N THR A 49 14.45 11.56 -16.50
CA THR A 49 15.10 10.27 -16.18
C THR A 49 16.46 10.42 -15.49
N SER A 50 16.83 11.66 -15.10
CA SER A 50 18.08 11.94 -14.39
C SER A 50 17.96 11.65 -12.88
N PRO A 51 19.06 11.35 -12.17
CA PRO A 51 19.01 11.23 -10.73
C PRO A 51 18.68 12.59 -10.11
N VAL A 52 17.68 12.61 -9.23
CA VAL A 52 17.34 13.82 -8.48
C VAL A 52 18.36 14.01 -7.36
N SER A 53 18.87 15.23 -7.20
CA SER A 53 19.60 15.61 -5.99
C SER A 53 18.58 15.92 -4.88
N GLN A 54 18.94 15.69 -3.62
CA GLN A 54 18.05 15.93 -2.46
C GLN A 54 17.58 17.39 -2.32
N SER A 55 18.22 18.30 -3.01
CA SER A 55 17.89 19.75 -2.98
C SER A 55 16.55 20.12 -3.64
N GLY A 56 15.92 19.22 -4.39
CA GLY A 56 14.71 19.54 -5.17
C GLY A 56 13.40 19.60 -4.36
N ALA A 57 13.38 19.22 -3.09
CA ALA A 57 12.15 19.13 -2.30
C ALA A 57 11.52 20.48 -1.91
N HIS A 58 12.29 21.57 -1.95
CA HIS A 58 11.82 22.92 -1.57
C HIS A 58 11.45 23.80 -2.77
N GLU A 59 11.50 23.26 -3.99
CA GLU A 59 11.14 24.01 -5.19
C GLU A 59 9.62 24.00 -5.43
N PRO A 60 9.03 25.07 -5.97
CA PRO A 60 7.61 25.11 -6.36
C PRO A 60 7.22 23.98 -7.34
N ARG A 61 8.19 23.51 -8.13
CA ARG A 61 8.05 22.37 -9.04
C ARG A 61 7.73 21.07 -8.31
N PHE A 62 8.17 20.91 -7.05
CA PHE A 62 7.89 19.68 -6.29
C PHE A 62 6.41 19.53 -6.00
N LEU A 63 5.74 20.59 -5.55
CA LEU A 63 4.28 20.55 -5.33
C LEU A 63 3.52 20.24 -6.64
N PHE A 64 3.94 20.85 -7.75
CA PHE A 64 3.36 20.53 -9.06
C PHE A 64 3.59 19.06 -9.44
N ALA A 65 4.79 18.53 -9.21
CA ALA A 65 5.10 17.12 -9.48
C ALA A 65 4.25 16.16 -8.62
N LEU A 66 4.00 16.49 -7.34
CA LEU A 66 3.10 15.73 -6.48
C LEU A 66 1.66 15.72 -6.99
N ILE A 67 1.16 16.88 -7.48
CA ILE A 67 -0.18 16.99 -8.08
C ILE A 67 -0.27 16.12 -9.34
N VAL A 68 0.75 16.14 -10.20
CA VAL A 68 0.81 15.29 -11.38
C VAL A 68 0.84 13.81 -10.99
N GLY A 69 1.69 13.42 -10.03
CA GLY A 69 1.74 12.06 -9.51
C GLY A 69 0.39 11.60 -8.96
N LEU A 70 -0.29 12.44 -8.18
CA LEU A 70 -1.63 12.17 -7.66
C LEU A 70 -2.64 11.97 -8.79
N THR A 71 -2.63 12.86 -9.78
CA THR A 71 -3.56 12.78 -10.93
C THR A 71 -3.32 11.49 -11.72
N VAL A 72 -2.06 11.14 -11.98
CA VAL A 72 -1.70 9.91 -12.68
C VAL A 72 -2.16 8.67 -11.90
N CYS A 73 -1.94 8.63 -10.59
CA CYS A 73 -2.38 7.51 -9.75
C CYS A 73 -3.91 7.37 -9.71
N VAL A 74 -4.63 8.49 -9.57
CA VAL A 74 -6.11 8.49 -9.58
C VAL A 74 -6.65 8.00 -10.92
N LEU A 75 -6.11 8.52 -12.03
CA LEU A 75 -6.52 8.12 -13.36
C LEU A 75 -6.17 6.65 -13.66
N ALA A 76 -5.01 6.17 -13.20
CA ALA A 76 -4.62 4.77 -13.33
C ALA A 76 -5.53 3.85 -12.50
N GLY A 77 -5.92 4.26 -11.29
CA GLY A 77 -6.91 3.54 -10.48
C GLY A 77 -8.26 3.44 -11.20
N ILE A 78 -8.82 4.57 -11.64
CA ILE A 78 -10.07 4.62 -12.40
C ILE A 78 -9.96 3.78 -13.69
N GLY A 79 -8.87 3.94 -14.44
CA GLY A 79 -8.60 3.20 -15.68
C GLY A 79 -8.53 1.70 -15.46
N THR A 80 -7.97 1.25 -14.33
CA THR A 80 -7.93 -0.16 -13.94
C THR A 80 -9.36 -0.72 -13.76
N TYR A 81 -10.23 0.02 -13.09
CA TYR A 81 -11.61 -0.43 -12.92
C TYR A 81 -12.37 -0.44 -14.25
N VAL A 82 -12.46 0.69 -14.93
CA VAL A 82 -13.27 0.86 -16.15
C VAL A 82 -12.76 0.00 -17.30
N GLY A 83 -11.43 -0.07 -17.48
CA GLY A 83 -10.82 -0.77 -18.61
C GLY A 83 -10.70 -2.28 -18.43
N LEU A 84 -10.51 -2.74 -17.19
CA LEU A 84 -10.16 -4.14 -16.94
C LEU A 84 -11.09 -4.85 -15.95
N VAL A 85 -11.40 -4.25 -14.81
CA VAL A 85 -12.17 -4.93 -13.77
C VAL A 85 -13.65 -5.02 -14.15
N GLN A 86 -14.25 -3.90 -14.55
CA GLN A 86 -15.67 -3.80 -14.90
C GLN A 86 -16.10 -4.77 -16.02
N PRO A 87 -15.35 -4.91 -17.16
CA PRO A 87 -15.73 -5.85 -18.22
C PRO A 87 -15.73 -7.31 -17.79
N TYR A 88 -14.88 -7.69 -16.83
CA TYR A 88 -14.86 -9.06 -16.30
C TYR A 88 -15.98 -9.30 -15.30
N LEU A 89 -16.27 -8.34 -14.42
CA LEU A 89 -17.38 -8.44 -13.48
C LEU A 89 -18.73 -8.51 -14.20
N SER A 90 -18.92 -7.74 -15.27
CA SER A 90 -20.16 -7.78 -16.06
C SER A 90 -20.38 -9.10 -16.79
N ARG A 91 -19.32 -9.87 -17.02
CA ARG A 91 -19.38 -11.22 -17.63
C ARG A 91 -19.45 -12.36 -16.60
N GLY A 92 -19.57 -12.03 -15.29
CA GLY A 92 -19.63 -13.03 -14.22
C GLY A 92 -18.31 -13.79 -13.97
N SER A 93 -17.18 -13.28 -14.47
CA SER A 93 -15.88 -13.94 -14.28
C SER A 93 -15.26 -13.56 -12.94
N THR A 94 -15.20 -14.52 -12.01
CA THR A 94 -14.57 -14.34 -10.68
C THR A 94 -13.04 -14.30 -10.74
N ILE A 95 -12.41 -14.86 -11.76
CA ILE A 95 -10.94 -14.90 -11.92
C ILE A 95 -10.45 -13.73 -12.79
N GLY A 96 -11.28 -13.23 -13.68
CA GLY A 96 -10.89 -12.22 -14.67
C GLY A 96 -10.41 -10.91 -14.05
N TRP A 97 -10.99 -10.45 -12.97
CA TRP A 97 -10.55 -9.23 -12.29
C TRP A 97 -9.19 -9.39 -11.59
N VAL A 98 -8.86 -10.58 -11.08
CA VAL A 98 -7.53 -10.89 -10.52
C VAL A 98 -6.48 -10.76 -11.62
N ALA A 99 -6.70 -11.44 -12.77
CA ALA A 99 -5.81 -11.36 -13.90
C ALA A 99 -5.68 -9.93 -14.45
N GLY A 100 -6.79 -9.18 -14.50
CA GLY A 100 -6.81 -7.78 -14.94
C GLY A 100 -5.95 -6.87 -14.05
N THR A 101 -6.12 -6.92 -12.73
CA THR A 101 -5.33 -6.11 -11.81
C THR A 101 -3.86 -6.53 -11.79
N ALA A 102 -3.55 -7.84 -11.92
CA ALA A 102 -2.19 -8.32 -12.06
C ALA A 102 -1.55 -7.85 -13.38
N ALA A 103 -2.28 -7.86 -14.49
CA ALA A 103 -1.79 -7.34 -15.78
C ALA A 103 -1.43 -5.85 -15.69
N VAL A 104 -2.24 -5.03 -14.98
CA VAL A 104 -1.91 -3.61 -14.71
C VAL A 104 -0.60 -3.50 -13.92
N ALA A 105 -0.42 -4.31 -12.89
CA ALA A 105 0.81 -4.34 -12.11
C ALA A 105 2.05 -4.58 -12.99
N PHE A 106 1.97 -5.59 -13.87
CA PHE A 106 3.04 -5.87 -14.83
C PHE A 106 3.26 -4.75 -15.83
N ALA A 107 2.18 -4.15 -16.37
CA ALA A 107 2.27 -3.06 -17.32
C ALA A 107 2.94 -1.82 -16.69
N ILE A 108 2.56 -1.44 -15.47
CA ILE A 108 3.18 -0.33 -14.73
C ILE A 108 4.69 -0.58 -14.56
N ARG A 109 5.08 -1.76 -14.08
CA ARG A 109 6.51 -2.10 -13.91
C ARG A 109 7.29 -2.09 -15.24
N ALA A 110 6.70 -2.61 -16.28
CA ALA A 110 7.31 -2.61 -17.61
C ALA A 110 7.54 -1.17 -18.11
N VAL A 111 6.57 -0.28 -17.95
CA VAL A 111 6.68 1.13 -18.35
C VAL A 111 7.75 1.83 -17.52
N ILE A 112 7.75 1.64 -16.19
CA ILE A 112 8.76 2.24 -15.31
C ILE A 112 10.15 1.72 -15.71
N GLY A 113 10.33 0.39 -15.83
CA GLY A 113 11.62 -0.22 -16.18
C GLY A 113 12.14 0.19 -17.56
N ALA A 114 11.25 0.38 -18.54
CA ALA A 114 11.64 0.87 -19.87
C ALA A 114 12.04 2.35 -19.86
N THR A 115 11.41 3.16 -19.00
CA THR A 115 11.67 4.60 -18.93
C THR A 115 12.85 4.94 -18.03
N PHE A 116 12.97 4.26 -16.89
CA PHE A 116 13.98 4.50 -15.86
C PHE A 116 14.99 3.36 -15.83
N GLN A 117 16.08 3.51 -16.57
CA GLN A 117 17.06 2.45 -16.84
C GLN A 117 18.12 2.26 -15.73
N ARG A 118 18.13 3.08 -14.68
CA ARG A 118 19.10 2.95 -13.58
C ARG A 118 18.62 1.96 -12.53
N SER A 119 19.58 1.39 -11.83
CA SER A 119 19.32 0.41 -10.76
C SER A 119 18.54 1.02 -9.58
N SER A 120 18.69 2.32 -9.31
CA SER A 120 17.99 3.01 -8.24
C SER A 120 17.93 4.53 -8.45
N TYR A 121 16.91 5.12 -7.88
CA TYR A 121 16.66 6.58 -7.85
C TYR A 121 16.43 6.99 -6.40
N VAL A 122 16.64 8.27 -6.08
CA VAL A 122 16.37 8.83 -4.76
C VAL A 122 15.14 9.73 -4.89
N PHE A 123 14.14 9.50 -4.05
CA PHE A 123 12.95 10.34 -3.97
C PHE A 123 13.22 11.47 -2.96
N PRO A 124 13.02 12.76 -3.33
CA PRO A 124 13.23 13.89 -2.43
C PRO A 124 12.28 13.81 -1.22
N ASP A 125 12.78 14.16 -0.05
CA ASP A 125 11.94 14.22 1.15
C ASP A 125 11.17 15.54 1.19
N PRO A 126 9.82 15.53 1.14
CA PRO A 126 9.01 16.74 1.25
C PRO A 126 8.99 17.33 2.66
N LEU A 127 9.40 16.54 3.65
CA LEU A 127 9.30 16.92 5.05
C LEU A 127 10.71 17.14 5.65
N PRO A 128 10.94 18.25 6.36
CA PRO A 128 12.26 18.61 6.88
C PRO A 128 12.61 17.79 8.14
N PHE A 129 12.57 16.46 8.05
CA PHE A 129 12.96 15.61 9.19
C PHE A 129 14.46 15.63 9.47
N HIS A 130 15.28 16.15 8.55
CA HIS A 130 16.72 16.34 8.74
C HIS A 130 17.05 17.41 9.77
N ASP A 131 16.14 18.38 9.98
CA ASP A 131 16.36 19.52 10.86
C ASP A 131 15.84 19.29 12.30
N VAL A 132 15.11 18.19 12.53
CA VAL A 132 14.55 17.86 13.85
C VAL A 132 15.58 17.11 14.68
N GLY A 133 16.36 17.85 15.49
CA GLY A 133 17.39 17.30 16.37
C GLY A 133 18.55 16.64 15.61
N HIS A 134 19.77 16.68 16.15
CA HIS A 134 20.97 16.13 15.49
C HIS A 134 20.67 14.77 14.82
N ALA A 135 20.49 14.78 13.50
CA ALA A 135 20.26 13.65 12.61
C ALA A 135 18.85 13.02 12.59
N GLY A 136 17.77 13.73 12.97
CA GLY A 136 16.39 13.22 12.81
C GLY A 136 16.04 12.00 13.69
N PHE A 137 16.78 11.76 14.77
CA PHE A 137 16.53 10.68 15.72
C PHE A 137 15.97 11.21 17.05
N VAL A 138 14.97 10.51 17.57
CA VAL A 138 14.43 10.71 18.93
C VAL A 138 14.98 9.62 19.84
N HIS A 139 15.57 10.02 20.96
CA HIS A 139 16.09 9.08 21.97
C HIS A 139 14.97 8.70 22.94
N LEU A 140 14.57 7.43 22.92
CA LEU A 140 13.58 6.85 23.83
C LEU A 140 14.22 5.70 24.62
N GLY A 141 14.49 5.92 25.90
CA GLY A 141 14.97 4.85 26.79
C GLY A 141 16.24 4.14 26.33
N GLY A 142 17.17 4.86 25.66
CA GLY A 142 18.41 4.29 25.12
C GLY A 142 18.30 3.77 23.68
N ALA A 143 17.12 3.72 23.08
CA ALA A 143 16.93 3.41 21.67
C ALA A 143 16.85 4.69 20.82
N GLN A 144 17.46 4.67 19.64
CA GLN A 144 17.36 5.73 18.64
C GLN A 144 16.27 5.36 17.63
N VAL A 145 15.18 6.15 17.59
CA VAL A 145 14.08 5.98 16.67
C VAL A 145 14.04 7.17 15.73
N GLU A 146 13.99 6.92 14.43
CA GLU A 146 13.85 7.97 13.42
C GLU A 146 12.54 8.74 13.62
N ALA A 147 12.59 10.08 13.60
CA ALA A 147 11.40 10.95 13.71
C ALA A 147 10.37 10.63 12.61
N ARG A 148 10.84 10.21 11.44
CA ARG A 148 10.02 9.73 10.34
C ARG A 148 9.14 8.54 10.69
N ALA A 149 9.60 7.61 11.57
CA ALA A 149 8.79 6.47 11.99
C ALA A 149 7.50 6.93 12.71
N PHE A 150 7.59 7.95 13.55
CA PHE A 150 6.42 8.52 14.23
C PHE A 150 5.44 9.17 13.25
N PHE A 151 5.97 9.86 12.22
CA PHE A 151 5.13 10.41 11.17
C PHE A 151 4.40 9.31 10.39
N LEU A 152 5.10 8.25 9.98
CA LEU A 152 4.52 7.11 9.25
C LEU A 152 3.43 6.42 10.07
N ILE A 153 3.71 6.16 11.35
CA ILE A 153 2.74 5.56 12.28
C ILE A 153 1.53 6.49 12.44
N GLY A 154 1.76 7.78 12.69
CA GLY A 154 0.70 8.77 12.83
C GLY A 154 -0.17 8.88 11.59
N LEU A 155 0.44 8.95 10.41
CA LEU A 155 -0.27 8.98 9.13
C LEU A 155 -1.12 7.71 8.92
N ALA A 156 -0.55 6.53 9.18
CA ALA A 156 -1.26 5.27 9.04
C ALA A 156 -2.43 5.16 10.03
N VAL A 157 -2.25 5.63 11.28
CA VAL A 157 -3.35 5.70 12.27
C VAL A 157 -4.45 6.66 11.82
N VAL A 158 -4.09 7.85 11.35
CA VAL A 158 -5.05 8.84 10.83
C VAL A 158 -5.83 8.26 9.64
N LEU A 159 -5.16 7.59 8.72
CA LEU A 159 -5.82 6.94 7.58
C LEU A 159 -6.68 5.76 8.03
N ALA A 160 -6.24 4.95 9.00
CA ALA A 160 -7.03 3.85 9.53
C ALA A 160 -8.30 4.34 10.24
N LEU A 161 -8.19 5.35 11.09
CA LEU A 161 -9.34 5.93 11.80
C LEU A 161 -10.25 6.70 10.83
N GLY A 162 -9.67 7.47 9.91
CA GLY A 162 -10.42 8.21 8.88
C GLY A 162 -11.19 7.27 7.96
N SER A 163 -10.58 6.16 7.54
CA SER A 163 -11.26 5.15 6.73
C SER A 163 -12.36 4.42 7.49
N ALA A 164 -12.14 4.09 8.78
CA ALA A 164 -13.16 3.52 9.63
C ALA A 164 -14.35 4.49 9.80
N TRP A 165 -14.07 5.75 10.10
CA TRP A 165 -15.09 6.78 10.19
C TRP A 165 -15.84 6.96 8.87
N PHE A 166 -15.12 7.03 7.74
CA PHE A 166 -15.74 7.14 6.40
C PHE A 166 -16.69 5.98 6.12
N LEU A 167 -16.24 4.75 6.35
CA LEU A 167 -17.03 3.54 6.13
C LEU A 167 -18.30 3.49 6.99
N GLU A 168 -18.21 3.89 8.27
CA GLU A 168 -19.30 3.72 9.24
C GLU A 168 -20.26 4.90 9.29
N ARG A 169 -19.75 6.11 9.14
CA ARG A 169 -20.51 7.34 9.38
C ARG A 169 -21.04 8.01 8.11
N THR A 170 -20.38 7.81 6.96
CA THR A 170 -20.84 8.48 5.73
C THR A 170 -21.86 7.64 4.96
N ARG A 171 -22.77 8.31 4.24
CA ARG A 171 -23.73 7.64 3.33
C ARG A 171 -23.02 6.90 2.19
N TYR A 172 -21.93 7.47 1.67
CA TYR A 172 -21.15 6.84 0.61
C TYR A 172 -20.41 5.59 1.08
N GLY A 173 -19.80 5.63 2.27
CA GLY A 173 -19.14 4.46 2.87
C GLY A 173 -20.13 3.32 3.15
N ARG A 174 -21.34 3.64 3.63
CA ARG A 174 -22.39 2.63 3.81
C ARG A 174 -22.87 2.03 2.50
N ALA A 175 -23.07 2.86 1.47
CA ALA A 175 -23.46 2.39 0.14
C ALA A 175 -22.39 1.48 -0.47
N LEU A 176 -21.12 1.84 -0.35
CA LEU A 176 -20.00 1.02 -0.83
C LEU A 176 -19.91 -0.32 -0.10
N ARG A 177 -20.11 -0.36 1.23
CA ARG A 177 -20.19 -1.63 1.97
C ARG A 177 -21.35 -2.50 1.50
N ALA A 178 -22.53 -1.92 1.31
CA ALA A 178 -23.66 -2.67 0.77
C ALA A 178 -23.37 -3.26 -0.62
N ILE A 179 -22.61 -2.55 -1.46
CA ILE A 179 -22.14 -3.08 -2.76
C ILE A 179 -21.15 -4.24 -2.56
N ALA A 180 -20.25 -4.13 -1.59
CA ALA A 180 -19.27 -5.17 -1.31
C ALA A 180 -19.90 -6.45 -0.73
N ASP A 181 -20.99 -6.29 0.04
CA ASP A 181 -21.74 -7.41 0.62
C ASP A 181 -22.65 -8.06 -0.45
N GLU A 182 -23.43 -7.27 -1.19
CA GLU A 182 -24.34 -7.76 -2.22
C GLU A 182 -24.58 -6.72 -3.32
N ARG A 183 -23.90 -6.91 -4.46
CA ARG A 183 -23.90 -5.96 -5.58
C ARG A 183 -25.26 -5.84 -6.25
N GLU A 184 -25.94 -6.97 -6.47
CA GLU A 184 -27.26 -6.99 -7.16
C GLU A 184 -28.34 -6.33 -6.31
N GLY A 185 -28.39 -6.65 -5.01
CA GLY A 185 -29.30 -6.02 -4.07
C GLY A 185 -29.11 -4.51 -3.98
N ALA A 186 -27.85 -4.03 -3.98
CA ALA A 186 -27.57 -2.60 -4.00
C ALA A 186 -28.10 -1.90 -5.28
N GLN A 187 -28.02 -2.56 -6.44
CA GLN A 187 -28.58 -2.02 -7.69
C GLN A 187 -30.11 -1.91 -7.65
N VAL A 188 -30.79 -2.93 -7.09
CA VAL A 188 -32.25 -2.95 -7.00
C VAL A 188 -32.79 -1.78 -6.16
N VAL A 189 -32.09 -1.39 -5.11
CA VAL A 189 -32.47 -0.23 -4.26
C VAL A 189 -31.99 1.12 -4.83
N GLY A 190 -31.48 1.14 -6.07
CA GLY A 190 -31.15 2.37 -6.80
C GLY A 190 -29.77 2.96 -6.49
N VAL A 191 -28.87 2.20 -5.86
CA VAL A 191 -27.50 2.66 -5.63
C VAL A 191 -26.73 2.69 -6.96
N PRO A 192 -26.06 3.82 -7.33
CA PRO A 192 -25.27 3.91 -8.56
C PRO A 192 -23.92 3.15 -8.41
N VAL A 193 -24.01 1.82 -8.49
CA VAL A 193 -22.91 0.89 -8.18
C VAL A 193 -21.66 1.19 -8.99
N GLU A 194 -21.78 1.33 -10.31
CA GLU A 194 -20.65 1.56 -11.22
C GLU A 194 -19.89 2.85 -10.88
N LEU A 195 -20.63 3.93 -10.63
CA LEU A 195 -20.04 5.22 -10.26
C LEU A 195 -19.29 5.12 -8.94
N LEU A 196 -19.90 4.49 -7.93
CA LEU A 196 -19.30 4.40 -6.59
C LEU A 196 -18.05 3.53 -6.58
N ILE A 197 -18.02 2.41 -7.32
CA ILE A 197 -16.82 1.59 -7.44
C ILE A 197 -15.74 2.32 -8.24
N THR A 198 -16.10 3.04 -9.31
CA THR A 198 -15.15 3.88 -10.07
C THR A 198 -14.48 4.90 -9.15
N LEU A 199 -15.26 5.60 -8.31
CA LEU A 199 -14.74 6.56 -7.34
C LEU A 199 -13.87 5.87 -6.26
N ALA A 200 -14.25 4.67 -5.82
CA ALA A 200 -13.45 3.89 -4.88
C ALA A 200 -12.08 3.54 -5.47
N PHE A 201 -12.00 3.13 -6.73
CA PHE A 201 -10.72 2.88 -7.42
C PHE A 201 -9.91 4.17 -7.62
N GLY A 202 -10.56 5.31 -7.86
CA GLY A 202 -9.88 6.61 -7.85
C GLY A 202 -9.30 6.94 -6.48
N LEU A 203 -10.05 6.70 -5.39
CA LEU A 203 -9.57 6.86 -4.02
C LEU A 203 -8.36 5.95 -3.73
N VAL A 204 -8.37 4.74 -4.26
CA VAL A 204 -7.23 3.80 -4.20
C VAL A 204 -5.98 4.43 -4.81
N GLY A 205 -6.10 5.03 -6.00
CA GLY A 205 -5.00 5.77 -6.63
C GLY A 205 -4.49 6.92 -5.76
N ALA A 206 -5.40 7.67 -5.13
CA ALA A 206 -5.01 8.74 -4.21
C ALA A 206 -4.27 8.19 -2.97
N LEU A 207 -4.74 7.08 -2.38
CA LEU A 207 -4.06 6.41 -1.27
C LEU A 207 -2.68 5.88 -1.68
N ALA A 208 -2.55 5.37 -2.92
CA ALA A 208 -1.26 4.94 -3.45
C ALA A 208 -0.26 6.11 -3.51
N MET A 209 -0.69 7.31 -3.93
CA MET A 209 0.17 8.48 -3.93
C MET A 209 0.56 8.93 -2.51
N ILE A 210 -0.37 8.90 -1.55
CA ILE A 210 -0.06 9.18 -0.14
C ILE A 210 1.00 8.20 0.38
N ALA A 211 0.83 6.90 0.09
CA ALA A 211 1.79 5.88 0.46
C ALA A 211 3.16 6.08 -0.23
N ALA A 212 3.18 6.53 -1.49
CA ALA A 212 4.40 6.87 -2.22
C ALA A 212 5.19 7.97 -1.53
N VAL A 213 4.53 9.10 -1.22
CA VAL A 213 5.15 10.24 -0.53
C VAL A 213 5.62 9.87 0.87
N ALA A 214 4.90 8.98 1.55
CA ALA A 214 5.25 8.54 2.90
C ALA A 214 6.44 7.56 2.90
N ALA A 215 6.46 6.58 1.98
CA ALA A 215 7.39 5.45 2.01
C ALA A 215 8.69 5.68 1.22
N ALA A 216 8.64 6.46 0.13
CA ALA A 216 9.76 6.57 -0.81
C ALA A 216 10.96 7.43 -0.34
N PRO A 217 10.78 8.56 0.41
CA PRO A 217 11.89 9.40 0.77
C PRO A 217 12.89 8.69 1.67
N GLY A 218 14.19 8.93 1.40
CA GLY A 218 15.29 8.29 2.14
C GLY A 218 15.61 6.85 1.73
N GLU A 219 14.84 6.27 0.80
CA GLU A 219 15.08 4.93 0.26
C GLU A 219 15.53 4.99 -1.20
N ALA A 220 16.33 3.98 -1.58
CA ALA A 220 16.68 3.75 -2.97
C ALA A 220 15.50 3.08 -3.69
N VAL A 221 14.81 3.83 -4.56
CA VAL A 221 13.61 3.34 -5.26
C VAL A 221 13.95 2.82 -6.65
N ASN A 222 13.33 1.71 -7.04
CA ASN A 222 13.42 1.10 -8.35
C ASN A 222 12.03 0.62 -8.83
N ALA A 223 11.93 0.09 -10.04
CA ALA A 223 10.66 -0.34 -10.62
C ALA A 223 9.89 -1.36 -9.76
N ASN A 224 10.57 -2.14 -8.92
CA ASN A 224 9.97 -3.19 -8.10
C ASN A 224 9.66 -2.71 -6.66
N THR A 225 10.09 -1.52 -6.25
CA THR A 225 9.93 -1.03 -4.87
C THR A 225 8.46 -1.02 -4.44
N GLY A 226 7.57 -0.52 -5.28
CA GLY A 226 6.14 -0.50 -5.00
C GLY A 226 5.55 -1.90 -4.84
N THR A 227 5.94 -2.84 -5.70
CA THR A 227 5.49 -4.24 -5.65
C THR A 227 5.93 -4.93 -4.36
N LEU A 228 7.21 -4.78 -3.98
CA LEU A 228 7.75 -5.42 -2.77
C LEU A 228 7.06 -4.90 -1.49
N LEU A 229 6.90 -3.58 -1.38
CA LEU A 229 6.18 -2.97 -0.26
C LEU A 229 4.69 -3.34 -0.28
N GLY A 230 4.09 -3.35 -1.47
CA GLY A 230 2.70 -3.76 -1.68
C GLY A 230 2.46 -5.19 -1.25
N LEU A 231 3.35 -6.12 -1.61
CA LEU A 231 3.24 -7.52 -1.22
C LEU A 231 3.27 -7.70 0.31
N LYS A 232 4.17 -7.01 1.01
CA LYS A 232 4.24 -7.04 2.48
C LYS A 232 2.97 -6.46 3.13
N GLY A 233 2.45 -5.35 2.58
CA GLY A 233 1.17 -4.79 3.03
C GLY A 233 -0.03 -5.70 2.74
N LEU A 234 -0.05 -6.35 1.58
CA LEU A 234 -1.08 -7.34 1.22
C LEU A 234 -1.09 -8.51 2.21
N VAL A 235 0.08 -9.04 2.52
CA VAL A 235 0.26 -10.13 3.50
C VAL A 235 -0.25 -9.71 4.88
N ALA A 236 0.04 -8.50 5.33
CA ALA A 236 -0.47 -7.97 6.59
C ALA A 236 -2.00 -7.81 6.57
N ALA A 237 -2.58 -7.33 5.46
CA ALA A 237 -4.03 -7.23 5.30
C ALA A 237 -4.72 -8.60 5.28
N LEU A 238 -4.11 -9.59 4.60
CA LEU A 238 -4.57 -10.98 4.57
C LEU A 238 -4.55 -11.64 5.96
N ALA A 239 -3.54 -11.36 6.79
CA ALA A 239 -3.43 -11.90 8.14
C ALA A 239 -4.65 -11.55 9.01
N VAL A 240 -5.30 -10.42 8.73
CA VAL A 240 -6.55 -9.98 9.37
C VAL A 240 -7.78 -10.14 8.45
N ARG A 241 -7.66 -10.91 7.35
CA ARG A 241 -8.74 -11.16 6.37
C ARG A 241 -9.36 -9.87 5.83
N PHE A 242 -8.55 -8.88 5.51
CA PHE A 242 -9.00 -7.54 5.12
C PHE A 242 -10.00 -6.92 6.11
N GLY A 243 -9.81 -7.21 7.39
CA GLY A 243 -10.66 -6.74 8.49
C GLY A 243 -10.65 -5.21 8.66
N PRO A 244 -11.08 -4.69 9.81
CA PRO A 244 -11.07 -3.26 10.07
C PRO A 244 -9.68 -2.64 9.84
N PRO A 245 -9.60 -1.44 9.23
CA PRO A 245 -8.34 -0.81 8.87
C PRO A 245 -7.33 -0.68 10.02
N LEU A 246 -7.82 -0.50 11.24
CA LEU A 246 -6.98 -0.42 12.43
C LEU A 246 -6.26 -1.75 12.74
N TRP A 247 -6.94 -2.89 12.55
CA TRP A 247 -6.32 -4.21 12.70
C TRP A 247 -5.33 -4.52 11.57
N ALA A 248 -5.62 -4.05 10.35
CA ALA A 248 -4.69 -4.15 9.23
C ALA A 248 -3.41 -3.35 9.51
N PHE A 249 -3.53 -2.15 10.05
CA PHE A 249 -2.40 -1.36 10.52
C PHE A 249 -1.58 -2.08 11.58
N ALA A 250 -2.25 -2.61 12.62
CA ALA A 250 -1.58 -3.36 13.69
C ALA A 250 -0.82 -4.59 13.15
N ALA A 251 -1.42 -5.33 12.21
CA ALA A 251 -0.78 -6.47 11.55
C ALA A 251 0.49 -6.05 10.78
N GLY A 252 0.45 -4.91 10.08
CA GLY A 252 1.62 -4.35 9.41
C GLY A 252 2.73 -3.93 10.38
N LEU A 253 2.38 -3.32 11.51
CA LEU A 253 3.34 -3.00 12.57
C LEU A 253 4.01 -4.26 13.13
N VAL A 254 3.22 -5.29 13.45
CA VAL A 254 3.74 -6.57 13.94
C VAL A 254 4.68 -7.21 12.91
N LEU A 255 4.30 -7.20 11.63
CA LEU A 255 5.12 -7.75 10.55
C LEU A 255 6.49 -7.04 10.47
N GLY A 256 6.52 -5.71 10.53
CA GLY A 256 7.77 -4.95 10.49
C GLY A 256 8.65 -5.17 11.71
N VAL A 257 8.06 -5.28 12.91
CA VAL A 257 8.81 -5.59 14.14
C VAL A 257 9.38 -7.01 14.10
N VAL A 258 8.60 -7.99 13.64
CA VAL A 258 9.03 -9.39 13.48
C VAL A 258 10.17 -9.49 12.45
N GLU A 259 10.05 -8.80 11.31
CA GLU A 259 11.10 -8.74 10.29
C GLU A 259 12.40 -8.17 10.87
N ALA A 260 12.33 -7.08 11.65
CA ALA A 260 13.48 -6.48 12.27
C ALA A 260 14.09 -7.37 13.37
N ALA A 261 13.26 -8.06 14.15
CA ALA A 261 13.72 -9.01 15.16
C ALA A 261 14.48 -10.17 14.51
N ILE A 262 13.92 -10.78 13.46
CA ILE A 262 14.57 -11.88 12.72
C ILE A 262 15.91 -11.45 12.12
N ALA A 263 15.99 -10.23 11.57
CA ALA A 263 17.22 -9.69 10.98
C ALA A 263 18.37 -9.54 11.98
N ASN A 264 18.06 -9.45 13.29
CA ASN A 264 19.02 -9.27 14.36
C ASN A 264 19.30 -10.57 15.14
N VAL A 265 18.71 -11.70 14.76
CA VAL A 265 18.96 -12.99 15.43
C VAL A 265 20.27 -13.57 14.95
N HIS A 266 21.22 -13.73 15.89
CA HIS A 266 22.47 -14.44 15.71
C HIS A 266 22.37 -15.81 16.38
N LEU A 267 22.24 -16.87 15.59
CA LEU A 267 22.23 -18.25 16.10
C LEU A 267 23.59 -18.90 15.87
N GLY A 268 24.44 -18.92 16.90
CA GLY A 268 25.65 -19.75 16.93
C GLY A 268 26.62 -19.55 15.75
N GLY A 269 26.84 -18.31 15.29
CA GLY A 269 27.71 -18.02 14.14
C GLY A 269 26.98 -18.00 12.77
N TRP A 270 25.72 -18.37 12.71
CA TRP A 270 24.86 -18.21 11.53
C TRP A 270 24.17 -16.84 11.59
N GLN A 271 24.46 -15.97 10.63
CA GLN A 271 23.67 -14.78 10.36
C GLN A 271 22.69 -15.13 9.24
N LEU A 272 21.41 -15.00 9.52
CA LEU A 272 20.39 -15.01 8.48
C LEU A 272 20.65 -13.82 7.55
N GLY A 273 21.13 -14.09 6.34
CA GLY A 273 21.46 -13.05 5.37
C GLY A 273 20.25 -12.18 4.99
N PRO A 274 20.50 -11.01 4.39
CA PRO A 274 19.44 -10.05 4.02
C PRO A 274 18.31 -10.66 3.18
N SER A 275 18.60 -11.71 2.40
CA SER A 275 17.60 -12.41 1.57
C SER A 275 16.52 -13.11 2.38
N TYR A 276 16.83 -13.61 3.56
CA TYR A 276 15.85 -14.27 4.44
C TYR A 276 14.92 -13.28 5.14
N ARG A 277 15.36 -12.03 5.29
CA ARG A 277 14.57 -10.95 5.85
C ARG A 277 13.26 -10.70 5.07
N GLU A 278 13.28 -10.92 3.77
CA GLU A 278 12.10 -10.72 2.92
C GLU A 278 11.20 -11.96 2.86
N VAL A 279 11.77 -13.15 2.89
CA VAL A 279 11.06 -14.43 2.69
C VAL A 279 10.39 -14.93 3.96
N LEU A 280 11.06 -14.83 5.12
CA LEU A 280 10.55 -15.41 6.37
C LEU A 280 9.22 -14.82 6.86
N PRO A 281 9.00 -13.49 6.85
CA PRO A 281 7.71 -12.93 7.23
C PRO A 281 6.58 -13.37 6.30
N LEU A 282 6.87 -13.49 5.00
CA LEU A 282 5.92 -13.97 4.00
C LEU A 282 5.56 -15.44 4.27
N ALA A 283 6.57 -16.29 4.48
CA ALA A 283 6.37 -17.70 4.81
C ALA A 283 5.58 -17.89 6.11
N PHE A 284 5.88 -17.07 7.14
CA PHE A 284 5.17 -17.10 8.41
C PHE A 284 3.68 -16.78 8.26
N VAL A 285 3.33 -15.76 7.48
CA VAL A 285 1.92 -15.40 7.26
C VAL A 285 1.21 -16.44 6.39
N LEU A 286 1.87 -16.98 5.36
CA LEU A 286 1.30 -18.09 4.57
C LEU A 286 1.03 -19.31 5.45
N LEU A 287 1.93 -19.64 6.36
CA LEU A 287 1.76 -20.70 7.34
C LEU A 287 0.60 -20.39 8.30
N LEU A 288 0.48 -19.15 8.77
CA LEU A 288 -0.63 -18.70 9.63
C LEU A 288 -1.99 -18.85 8.93
N ILE A 289 -2.06 -18.53 7.65
CA ILE A 289 -3.28 -18.67 6.84
C ILE A 289 -3.59 -20.15 6.61
N SER A 290 -2.59 -21.00 6.34
CA SER A 290 -2.78 -22.42 6.07
C SER A 290 -3.19 -23.24 7.29
N VAL A 291 -2.79 -22.83 8.50
CA VAL A 291 -3.12 -23.53 9.76
C VAL A 291 -4.49 -23.13 10.31
N ARG A 292 -5.04 -21.98 9.89
CA ARG A 292 -6.39 -21.59 10.33
C ARG A 292 -7.44 -22.31 9.49
N PRO A 293 -8.31 -23.16 10.10
CA PRO A 293 -9.40 -23.81 9.38
C PRO A 293 -10.30 -22.74 8.74
N SER A 294 -10.72 -22.99 7.50
CA SER A 294 -11.73 -22.19 6.84
C SER A 294 -13.02 -22.23 7.67
N ALA A 295 -13.75 -21.14 7.77
CA ALA A 295 -15.02 -21.11 8.50
C ALA A 295 -16.02 -22.15 7.96
N GLU A 296 -15.94 -22.48 6.67
CA GLU A 296 -16.71 -23.54 6.00
C GLU A 296 -16.43 -24.95 6.59
N ALA A 297 -15.20 -25.24 7.04
CA ALA A 297 -14.88 -26.53 7.65
C ALA A 297 -15.44 -26.69 9.08
N LEU A 298 -15.92 -25.61 9.69
CA LEU A 298 -16.57 -25.63 10.99
C LEU A 298 -18.10 -25.77 10.86
N GLU A 299 -18.69 -25.29 9.75
CA GLU A 299 -20.12 -25.46 9.46
C GLU A 299 -20.47 -26.88 8.94
N GLU A 300 -19.52 -27.60 8.35
CA GLU A 300 -19.70 -29.01 7.98
C GLU A 300 -19.62 -30.00 9.17
N GLN A 301 -19.29 -29.55 10.38
CA GLN A 301 -19.18 -30.38 11.59
C GLN A 301 -20.35 -30.17 12.58
N GLU A 302 -21.31 -29.29 12.30
CA GLU A 302 -22.58 -29.15 13.01
C GLU A 302 -23.75 -29.74 12.20
#